data_665066e0bb4466d1b450dfe5f727e533
#
_entry.id   665066e0bb4466d1b450dfe5f727e533
#
_cell.length_a   1.000
_cell.length_b   1.000
_cell.length_c   1.000
_cell.angle_alpha   90.00
_cell.angle_beta   90.00
_cell.angle_gamma   90.00
#
_symmetry.space_group_name_H-M   'P 1'
#
loop_
_entity.id
_entity.type
_entity.pdbx_description
1 polymer ?
#
loop_
_entity_poly.entity_id
_entity_poly.type
_entity_poly.pdbx_seq_one_letter_code
_entity_poly.pdbx_strand_id
1 'polypeptide(L)'
;MIAMQELRDHYCFTDEDAELLQSLQPLAREHVDHFSQEFYDYLYGLPDTASILNKTDRVHLRQMHNNWFLSLFTGVYDNHYLNHLTRIGHAHVKVGLNVHFVNAAMNQVRHFLLNLIDGSYHDREQRRLLREAVEKMLDMNLDVMGSSYREEEMKKVFLSRRVESYLITATE
;
A
#
# COMPACT_ATOMS: atom_id res chain seq x y z
N MET A 1 -10.20 -1.69 -14.76
CA MET A 1 -9.91 -1.60 -13.32
C MET A 1 -10.74 -2.69 -12.65
N ILE A 2 -10.13 -3.53 -11.80
CA ILE A 2 -10.81 -4.58 -11.04
C ILE A 2 -11.80 -3.95 -10.05
N ALA A 3 -12.96 -4.58 -9.81
CA ALA A 3 -13.87 -4.15 -8.75
C ALA A 3 -13.38 -4.65 -7.37
N MET A 4 -13.72 -3.93 -6.30
CA MET A 4 -13.30 -4.33 -4.94
C MET A 4 -13.77 -5.74 -4.57
N GLN A 5 -14.99 -6.12 -4.96
CA GLN A 5 -15.50 -7.47 -4.68
C GLN A 5 -14.67 -8.55 -5.39
N GLU A 6 -14.32 -8.34 -6.65
CA GLU A 6 -13.47 -9.27 -7.41
C GLU A 6 -12.07 -9.39 -6.78
N LEU A 7 -11.49 -8.27 -6.31
CA LEU A 7 -10.22 -8.29 -5.58
C LEU A 7 -10.32 -9.09 -4.29
N ARG A 8 -11.37 -8.87 -3.49
CA ARG A 8 -11.63 -9.64 -2.27
C ARG A 8 -11.75 -11.13 -2.53
N ASP A 9 -12.44 -11.52 -3.61
CA ASP A 9 -12.61 -12.92 -4.00
C ASP A 9 -11.26 -13.56 -4.35
N HIS A 10 -10.40 -12.85 -5.09
CA HIS A 10 -9.07 -13.33 -5.46
C HIS A 10 -8.16 -13.57 -4.25
N TYR A 11 -8.27 -12.74 -3.21
CA TYR A 11 -7.48 -12.87 -1.98
C TYR A 11 -8.18 -13.66 -0.89
N CYS A 12 -9.34 -14.26 -1.17
CA CYS A 12 -10.18 -14.94 -0.17
C CYS A 12 -10.42 -14.07 1.08
N PHE A 13 -10.62 -12.75 0.84
CA PHE A 13 -10.86 -11.79 1.90
C PHE A 13 -12.35 -11.72 2.21
N THR A 14 -12.72 -12.17 3.41
CA THR A 14 -14.10 -12.33 3.85
C THR A 14 -14.60 -11.15 4.71
N ASP A 15 -15.89 -11.14 5.04
CA ASP A 15 -16.44 -10.18 6.00
C ASP A 15 -15.90 -10.45 7.42
N GLU A 16 -15.56 -11.69 7.75
CA GLU A 16 -14.90 -12.05 9.00
C GLU A 16 -13.49 -11.44 9.09
N ASP A 17 -12.72 -11.45 7.99
CA ASP A 17 -11.43 -10.75 7.93
C ASP A 17 -11.61 -9.24 8.17
N ALA A 18 -12.67 -8.64 7.61
CA ALA A 18 -12.98 -7.21 7.80
C ALA A 18 -13.31 -6.88 9.27
N GLU A 19 -14.10 -7.74 9.93
CA GLU A 19 -14.44 -7.61 11.36
C GLU A 19 -13.20 -7.78 12.25
N LEU A 20 -12.32 -8.74 11.94
CA LEU A 20 -11.06 -8.95 12.63
C LEU A 20 -10.15 -7.71 12.52
N LEU A 21 -10.02 -7.14 11.32
CA LEU A 21 -9.26 -5.90 11.13
C LEU A 21 -9.89 -4.74 11.89
N GLN A 22 -11.21 -4.60 11.86
CA GLN A 22 -11.91 -3.55 12.62
C GLN A 22 -11.65 -3.67 14.12
N SER A 23 -11.57 -4.88 14.65
CA SER A 23 -11.25 -5.12 16.06
C SER A 23 -9.87 -4.62 16.48
N LEU A 24 -8.93 -4.50 15.52
CA LEU A 24 -7.59 -3.94 15.74
C LEU A 24 -7.55 -2.41 15.77
N GLN A 25 -8.64 -1.71 15.41
CA GLN A 25 -8.65 -0.25 15.29
C GLN A 25 -8.20 0.49 16.56
N PRO A 26 -8.64 0.12 17.79
CA PRO A 26 -8.16 0.77 19.02
C PRO A 26 -6.65 0.62 19.20
N LEU A 27 -6.13 -0.59 18.98
CA LEU A 27 -4.71 -0.90 19.08
C LEU A 27 -3.88 -0.13 18.04
N ALA A 28 -4.38 -0.05 16.81
CA ALA A 28 -3.73 0.71 15.73
C ALA A 28 -3.68 2.22 16.06
N ARG A 29 -4.73 2.78 16.63
CA ARG A 29 -4.78 4.19 17.06
C ARG A 29 -3.79 4.49 18.18
N GLU A 30 -3.65 3.59 19.14
CA GLU A 30 -2.72 3.72 20.25
C GLU A 30 -1.26 3.71 19.76
N HIS A 31 -0.96 2.97 18.70
CA HIS A 31 0.40 2.74 18.21
C HIS A 31 0.76 3.48 16.91
N VAL A 32 -0.13 4.33 16.37
CA VAL A 32 0.12 5.02 15.09
C VAL A 32 1.36 5.93 15.12
N ASP A 33 1.64 6.58 16.23
CA ASP A 33 2.83 7.44 16.36
C ASP A 33 4.13 6.62 16.42
N HIS A 34 4.09 5.47 17.10
CA HIS A 34 5.21 4.53 17.14
C HIS A 34 5.46 3.93 15.77
N PHE A 35 4.39 3.46 15.07
CA PHE A 35 4.46 3.04 13.69
C PHE A 35 5.11 4.11 12.82
N SER A 36 4.60 5.35 12.90
CA SER A 36 5.10 6.46 12.11
C SER A 36 6.59 6.70 12.34
N GLN A 37 7.06 6.63 13.58
CA GLN A 37 8.49 6.81 13.90
C GLN A 37 9.34 5.72 13.25
N GLU A 38 9.04 4.43 13.49
CA GLU A 38 9.81 3.31 12.93
C GLU A 38 9.79 3.31 11.40
N PHE A 39 8.62 3.58 10.81
CA PHE A 39 8.45 3.62 9.36
C PHE A 39 9.31 4.71 8.71
N TYR A 40 9.33 5.91 9.28
CA TYR A 40 10.14 7.01 8.75
C TYR A 40 11.63 6.82 9.03
N ASP A 41 12.03 6.25 10.16
CA ASP A 41 13.42 5.89 10.43
C ASP A 41 13.94 4.90 9.38
N TYR A 42 13.13 3.92 9.02
CA TYR A 42 13.43 3.00 7.93
C TYR A 42 13.56 3.72 6.58
N LEU A 43 12.58 4.55 6.19
CA LEU A 43 12.59 5.26 4.91
C LEU A 43 13.76 6.22 4.77
N TYR A 44 14.15 6.91 5.84
CA TYR A 44 15.33 7.79 5.86
C TYR A 44 16.66 7.02 5.85
N GLY A 45 16.66 5.77 6.29
CA GLY A 45 17.80 4.89 6.19
C GLY A 45 18.17 4.47 4.75
N LEU A 46 17.26 4.69 3.79
CA LEU A 46 17.46 4.37 2.38
C LEU A 46 17.72 5.66 1.57
N PRO A 47 18.88 5.82 0.92
CA PRO A 47 19.25 7.07 0.24
C PRO A 47 18.23 7.55 -0.81
N ASP A 48 17.67 6.63 -1.59
CA ASP A 48 16.70 6.95 -2.66
C ASP A 48 15.39 7.48 -2.10
N THR A 49 14.83 6.81 -1.07
CA THR A 49 13.60 7.27 -0.40
C THR A 49 13.84 8.56 0.37
N ALA A 50 14.97 8.70 1.07
CA ALA A 50 15.36 9.92 1.78
C ALA A 50 15.44 11.13 0.81
N SER A 51 15.98 10.93 -0.41
CA SER A 51 16.05 11.98 -1.43
C SER A 51 14.66 12.50 -1.85
N ILE A 52 13.66 11.62 -1.97
CA ILE A 52 12.28 11.99 -2.29
C ILE A 52 11.62 12.69 -1.10
N LEU A 53 11.74 12.11 0.10
CA LEU A 53 11.15 12.66 1.32
C LEU A 53 11.65 14.07 1.64
N ASN A 54 12.93 14.36 1.40
CA ASN A 54 13.53 15.67 1.65
C ASN A 54 12.98 16.79 0.75
N LYS A 55 12.33 16.43 -0.36
CA LYS A 55 11.69 17.37 -1.31
C LYS A 55 10.19 17.59 -1.03
N THR A 56 9.65 16.93 -0.01
CA THR A 56 8.21 16.89 0.28
C THR A 56 7.92 17.57 1.61
N ASP A 57 6.71 18.12 1.80
CA ASP A 57 6.23 18.57 3.10
C ASP A 57 6.12 17.35 4.04
N ARG A 58 7.05 17.27 4.98
CA ARG A 58 7.21 16.13 5.91
C ARG A 58 6.00 15.97 6.84
N VAL A 59 5.42 17.07 7.29
CA VAL A 59 4.28 17.04 8.23
C VAL A 59 3.06 16.49 7.51
N HIS A 60 2.77 17.04 6.33
CA HIS A 60 1.65 16.60 5.51
C HIS A 60 1.79 15.14 5.07
N LEU A 61 2.99 14.74 4.63
CA LEU A 61 3.24 13.37 4.17
C LEU A 61 3.11 12.36 5.32
N ARG A 62 3.63 12.68 6.51
CA ARG A 62 3.47 11.84 7.71
C ARG A 62 2.00 11.66 8.06
N GLN A 63 1.22 12.73 8.00
CA GLN A 63 -0.23 12.66 8.25
C GLN A 63 -0.94 11.77 7.22
N MET A 64 -0.56 11.85 5.93
CA MET A 64 -1.13 11.00 4.89
C MET A 64 -0.82 9.51 5.14
N HIS A 65 0.42 9.17 5.51
CA HIS A 65 0.80 7.80 5.84
C HIS A 65 0.07 7.28 7.10
N ASN A 66 -0.08 8.11 8.14
CA ASN A 66 -0.84 7.75 9.33
C ASN A 66 -2.32 7.51 9.00
N ASN A 67 -2.92 8.34 8.16
CA ASN A 67 -4.30 8.17 7.71
C ASN A 67 -4.47 6.89 6.88
N TRP A 68 -3.52 6.59 5.98
CA TRP A 68 -3.51 5.33 5.26
C TRP A 68 -3.37 4.14 6.21
N PHE A 69 -2.43 4.16 7.14
CA PHE A 69 -2.24 3.11 8.12
C PHE A 69 -3.52 2.83 8.92
N LEU A 70 -4.17 3.88 9.43
CA LEU A 70 -5.45 3.74 10.15
C LEU A 70 -6.60 3.26 9.26
N SER A 71 -6.54 3.53 7.95
CA SER A 71 -7.55 3.06 7.00
C SER A 71 -7.55 1.54 6.82
N LEU A 72 -6.46 0.86 7.16
CA LEU A 72 -6.36 -0.60 7.14
C LEU A 72 -7.33 -1.28 8.13
N PHE A 73 -7.85 -0.53 9.12
CA PHE A 73 -8.63 -1.05 10.24
C PHE A 73 -10.06 -0.48 10.32
N THR A 74 -10.58 0.05 9.21
CA THR A 74 -11.93 0.65 9.19
C THR A 74 -13.06 -0.38 9.18
N GLY A 75 -12.79 -1.61 8.74
CA GLY A 75 -13.81 -2.63 8.53
C GLY A 75 -14.66 -2.41 7.26
N VAL A 76 -14.45 -1.30 6.53
CA VAL A 76 -15.18 -0.96 5.29
C VAL A 76 -14.20 -0.92 4.12
N TYR A 77 -14.32 -1.91 3.24
CA TYR A 77 -13.43 -2.09 2.08
C TYR A 77 -14.30 -2.23 0.83
N ASP A 78 -14.66 -1.08 0.28
CA ASP A 78 -15.51 -0.90 -0.89
C ASP A 78 -14.75 -0.29 -2.08
N ASN A 79 -15.44 0.06 -3.15
CA ASN A 79 -14.82 0.73 -4.30
C ASN A 79 -14.26 2.12 -3.97
N HIS A 80 -14.72 2.79 -2.92
CA HIS A 80 -14.12 4.04 -2.46
C HIS A 80 -12.73 3.79 -1.87
N TYR A 81 -12.59 2.74 -1.05
CA TYR A 81 -11.30 2.29 -0.52
C TYR A 81 -10.34 1.91 -1.66
N LEU A 82 -10.81 1.13 -2.64
CA LEU A 82 -10.03 0.76 -3.82
C LEU A 82 -9.53 1.98 -4.59
N ASN A 83 -10.39 2.96 -4.84
CA ASN A 83 -10.03 4.21 -5.50
C ASN A 83 -9.01 5.03 -4.70
N HIS A 84 -9.08 4.98 -3.38
CA HIS A 84 -8.09 5.62 -2.51
C HIS A 84 -6.71 4.98 -2.68
N LEU A 85 -6.61 3.66 -2.67
CA LEU A 85 -5.35 2.93 -2.89
C LEU A 85 -4.77 3.19 -4.28
N THR A 86 -5.62 3.24 -5.31
CA THR A 86 -5.21 3.56 -6.68
C THR A 86 -4.55 4.95 -6.74
N ARG A 87 -5.14 5.95 -6.07
CA ARG A 87 -4.55 7.29 -5.98
C ARG A 87 -3.20 7.30 -5.27
N ILE A 88 -3.03 6.49 -4.22
CA ILE A 88 -1.73 6.33 -3.54
C ILE A 88 -0.71 5.73 -4.51
N GLY A 89 -1.05 4.68 -5.25
CA GLY A 89 -0.17 4.09 -6.25
C GLY A 89 0.27 5.10 -7.32
N HIS A 90 -0.67 5.87 -7.88
CA HIS A 90 -0.34 6.93 -8.85
C HIS A 90 0.53 8.04 -8.24
N ALA A 91 0.34 8.39 -6.96
CA ALA A 91 1.21 9.36 -6.28
C ALA A 91 2.66 8.87 -6.20
N HIS A 92 2.88 7.60 -5.89
CA HIS A 92 4.22 6.99 -5.87
C HIS A 92 4.88 7.01 -7.27
N VAL A 93 4.12 6.64 -8.31
CA VAL A 93 4.61 6.72 -9.71
C VAL A 93 4.98 8.15 -10.07
N LYS A 94 4.13 9.13 -9.71
CA LYS A 94 4.34 10.55 -10.04
C LYS A 94 5.61 11.14 -9.44
N VAL A 95 5.97 10.72 -8.22
CA VAL A 95 7.23 11.19 -7.58
C VAL A 95 8.45 10.37 -8.01
N GLY A 96 8.28 9.41 -8.91
CA GLY A 96 9.37 8.58 -9.44
C GLY A 96 9.91 7.56 -8.44
N LEU A 97 9.14 7.19 -7.42
CA LEU A 97 9.52 6.14 -6.47
C LEU A 97 9.52 4.79 -7.18
N ASN A 98 10.63 4.06 -7.13
CA ASN A 98 10.69 2.72 -7.68
C ASN A 98 9.79 1.77 -6.88
N VAL A 99 9.03 0.90 -7.57
CA VAL A 99 8.11 -0.07 -6.94
C VAL A 99 8.80 -0.98 -5.94
N HIS A 100 10.09 -1.26 -6.12
CA HIS A 100 10.90 -2.01 -5.16
C HIS A 100 10.84 -1.41 -3.75
N PHE A 101 10.92 -0.07 -3.63
CA PHE A 101 10.84 0.59 -2.33
C PHE A 101 9.44 0.54 -1.71
N VAL A 102 8.39 0.55 -2.55
CA VAL A 102 7.00 0.35 -2.06
C VAL A 102 6.86 -1.06 -1.47
N ASN A 103 7.37 -2.08 -2.16
CA ASN A 103 7.35 -3.46 -1.69
C ASN A 103 8.14 -3.61 -0.37
N ALA A 104 9.33 -3.02 -0.30
CA ALA A 104 10.18 -3.07 0.89
C ALA A 104 9.54 -2.32 2.08
N ALA A 105 8.94 -1.15 1.83
CA ALA A 105 8.21 -0.39 2.85
C ALA A 105 6.97 -1.18 3.37
N MET A 106 6.22 -1.84 2.47
CA MET A 106 5.09 -2.69 2.86
C MET A 106 5.53 -3.86 3.74
N ASN A 107 6.72 -4.41 3.49
CA ASN A 107 7.28 -5.44 4.39
C ASN A 107 7.56 -4.90 5.80
N GLN A 108 8.00 -3.63 5.96
CA GLN A 108 8.15 -3.01 7.27
C GLN A 108 6.80 -2.82 7.98
N VAL A 109 5.78 -2.39 7.24
CA VAL A 109 4.39 -2.30 7.77
C VAL A 109 3.92 -3.66 8.27
N ARG A 110 4.11 -4.70 7.47
CA ARG A 110 3.77 -6.09 7.83
C ARG A 110 4.47 -6.51 9.12
N HIS A 111 5.78 -6.30 9.19
CA HIS A 111 6.58 -6.68 10.35
C HIS A 111 6.11 -5.97 11.62
N PHE A 112 5.87 -4.66 11.54
CA PHE A 112 5.32 -3.88 12.65
C PHE A 112 3.99 -4.44 13.15
N LEU A 113 3.03 -4.67 12.24
CA LEU A 113 1.68 -5.14 12.59
C LEU A 113 1.69 -6.56 13.17
N LEU A 114 2.47 -7.47 12.59
CA LEU A 114 2.56 -8.84 13.10
C LEU A 114 3.19 -8.89 14.50
N ASN A 115 4.22 -8.09 14.75
CA ASN A 115 4.82 -7.97 16.09
C ASN A 115 3.85 -7.35 17.10
N LEU A 116 3.09 -6.34 16.68
CA LEU A 116 2.07 -5.70 17.52
C LEU A 116 0.98 -6.70 17.94
N ILE A 117 0.50 -7.51 17.00
CA ILE A 117 -0.48 -8.57 17.28
C ILE A 117 0.11 -9.61 18.23
N ASP A 118 1.33 -10.08 17.95
CA ASP A 118 1.98 -11.11 18.78
C ASP A 118 2.24 -10.64 20.22
N GLY A 119 2.50 -9.35 20.40
CA GLY A 119 2.70 -8.76 21.74
C GLY A 119 1.40 -8.47 22.49
N SER A 120 0.28 -8.28 21.77
CA SER A 120 -0.99 -7.82 22.38
C SER A 120 -2.01 -8.95 22.60
N TYR A 121 -1.93 -10.05 21.88
CA TYR A 121 -2.90 -11.15 21.95
C TYR A 121 -2.24 -12.44 22.43
N HIS A 122 -2.79 -13.09 23.46
CA HIS A 122 -2.24 -14.31 24.04
C HIS A 122 -2.86 -15.58 23.46
N ASP A 123 -4.10 -15.53 23.01
CA ASP A 123 -4.76 -16.68 22.40
C ASP A 123 -4.15 -16.98 21.03
N ARG A 124 -3.75 -18.24 20.83
CA ARG A 124 -3.03 -18.69 19.63
C ARG A 124 -3.90 -18.61 18.38
N GLU A 125 -5.16 -18.99 18.49
CA GLU A 125 -6.07 -19.04 17.35
C GLU A 125 -6.48 -17.62 16.96
N GLN A 126 -6.78 -16.77 17.91
CA GLN A 126 -7.07 -15.36 17.68
C GLN A 126 -5.89 -14.66 16.98
N ARG A 127 -4.66 -14.87 17.45
CA ARG A 127 -3.46 -14.32 16.77
C ARG A 127 -3.35 -14.80 15.34
N ARG A 128 -3.56 -16.10 15.09
CA ARG A 128 -3.49 -16.68 13.74
C ARG A 128 -4.47 -15.99 12.80
N LEU A 129 -5.73 -15.84 13.22
CA LEU A 129 -6.79 -15.21 12.42
C LEU A 129 -6.50 -13.73 12.15
N LEU A 130 -6.08 -12.97 13.16
CA LEU A 130 -5.71 -11.56 13.02
C LEU A 130 -4.52 -11.36 12.06
N ARG A 131 -3.49 -12.19 12.17
CA ARG A 131 -2.33 -12.16 11.27
C ARG A 131 -2.74 -12.44 9.83
N GLU A 132 -3.55 -13.48 9.62
CA GLU A 132 -4.03 -13.87 8.29
C GLU A 132 -4.86 -12.74 7.64
N ALA A 133 -5.76 -12.11 8.38
CA ALA A 133 -6.53 -10.96 7.90
C ALA A 133 -5.64 -9.77 7.53
N VAL A 134 -4.63 -9.45 8.36
CA VAL A 134 -3.65 -8.40 8.09
C VAL A 134 -2.83 -8.71 6.84
N GLU A 135 -2.36 -9.93 6.67
CA GLU A 135 -1.56 -10.33 5.51
C GLU A 135 -2.36 -10.19 4.21
N LYS A 136 -3.59 -10.70 4.17
CA LYS A 136 -4.49 -10.53 3.02
C LYS A 136 -4.71 -9.05 2.68
N MET A 137 -4.96 -8.22 3.70
CA MET A 137 -5.20 -6.78 3.51
C MET A 137 -3.98 -6.08 2.94
N LEU A 138 -2.78 -6.34 3.46
CA LEU A 138 -1.55 -5.74 2.96
C LEU A 138 -1.22 -6.18 1.54
N ASP A 139 -1.45 -7.45 1.20
CA ASP A 139 -1.22 -7.97 -0.15
C ASP A 139 -2.21 -7.35 -1.16
N MET A 140 -3.49 -7.19 -0.80
CA MET A 140 -4.47 -6.46 -1.61
C MET A 140 -4.06 -4.99 -1.84
N ASN A 141 -3.59 -4.29 -0.80
CA ASN A 141 -3.09 -2.92 -0.91
C ASN A 141 -1.90 -2.84 -1.87
N LEU A 142 -0.95 -3.77 -1.75
CA LEU A 142 0.25 -3.82 -2.57
C LEU A 142 -0.08 -4.11 -4.04
N ASP A 143 -1.01 -5.03 -4.32
CA ASP A 143 -1.44 -5.34 -5.69
C ASP A 143 -2.09 -4.13 -6.36
N VAL A 144 -3.00 -3.42 -5.67
CA VAL A 144 -3.64 -2.21 -6.20
C VAL A 144 -2.61 -1.11 -6.48
N MET A 145 -1.69 -0.84 -5.54
CA MET A 145 -0.62 0.14 -5.74
C MET A 145 0.30 -0.26 -6.91
N GLY A 146 0.67 -1.55 -6.99
CA GLY A 146 1.50 -2.10 -8.06
C GLY A 146 0.85 -1.99 -9.45
N SER A 147 -0.49 -2.03 -9.53
CA SER A 147 -1.22 -1.86 -10.78
C SER A 147 -0.96 -0.49 -11.43
N SER A 148 -0.80 0.57 -10.63
CA SER A 148 -0.48 1.91 -11.14
C SER A 148 0.89 1.96 -11.84
N TYR A 149 1.87 1.17 -11.38
CA TYR A 149 3.18 1.04 -12.04
C TYR A 149 3.07 0.30 -13.37
N ARG A 150 2.31 -0.79 -13.40
CA ARG A 150 2.05 -1.55 -14.66
C ARG A 150 1.34 -0.70 -15.71
N GLU A 151 0.36 0.11 -15.30
CA GLU A 151 -0.34 1.04 -16.18
C GLU A 151 0.62 2.08 -16.80
N GLU A 152 1.53 2.63 -16.01
CA GLU A 152 2.51 3.61 -16.49
C GLU A 152 3.52 2.99 -17.46
N GLU A 153 4.01 1.80 -17.17
CA GLU A 153 4.89 1.05 -18.08
C GLU A 153 4.20 0.76 -19.42
N MET A 154 2.94 0.33 -19.39
CA MET A 154 2.14 0.10 -20.59
C MET A 154 1.97 1.38 -21.42
N LYS A 155 1.71 2.52 -20.78
CA LYS A 155 1.62 3.82 -21.49
C LYS A 155 2.92 4.16 -22.20
N LYS A 156 4.07 3.96 -21.56
CA LYS A 156 5.41 4.21 -22.17
C LYS A 156 5.64 3.32 -23.39
N VAL A 157 5.31 2.04 -23.31
CA VAL A 157 5.43 1.09 -24.44
C VAL A 157 4.52 1.51 -25.60
N PHE A 158 3.29 1.91 -25.34
CA PHE A 158 2.36 2.38 -26.37
C PHE A 158 2.86 3.66 -27.06
N LEU A 159 3.39 4.62 -26.31
CA LEU A 159 3.93 5.85 -26.85
C LEU A 159 5.17 5.58 -27.72
N SER A 160 6.08 4.72 -27.29
CA SER A 160 7.26 4.32 -28.05
C SER A 160 6.89 3.70 -29.40
N ARG A 161 6.00 2.71 -29.41
CA ARG A 161 5.51 2.06 -30.64
C ARG A 161 4.84 3.04 -31.60
N ARG A 162 4.08 4.00 -31.07
CA ARG A 162 3.42 5.02 -31.88
C ARG A 162 4.42 5.95 -32.54
N VAL A 163 5.47 6.37 -31.83
CA VAL A 163 6.56 7.20 -32.37
C VAL A 163 7.30 6.43 -33.48
N GLU A 164 7.64 5.17 -33.24
CA GLU A 164 8.29 4.32 -34.28
C GLU A 164 7.44 4.21 -35.55
N SER A 165 6.12 4.01 -35.42
CA SER A 165 5.23 3.92 -36.58
C SER A 165 5.15 5.24 -37.37
N TYR A 166 5.16 6.40 -36.69
CA TYR A 166 5.21 7.70 -37.36
C TYR A 166 6.51 7.96 -38.09
N LEU A 167 7.65 7.52 -37.53
CA LEU A 167 8.96 7.67 -38.18
C LEU A 167 9.08 6.81 -39.43
N ILE A 168 8.51 5.59 -39.43
CA ILE A 168 8.49 4.70 -40.62
C ILE A 168 7.64 5.29 -41.74
N THR A 169 6.44 5.81 -41.43
CA THR A 169 5.55 6.41 -42.44
C THR A 169 6.01 7.77 -42.96
N ALA A 170 6.89 8.48 -42.26
CA ALA A 170 7.47 9.75 -42.72
C ALA A 170 8.70 9.59 -43.61
N THR A 171 9.23 8.38 -43.76
CA THR A 171 10.41 8.05 -44.60
C THR A 171 10.02 7.35 -45.90
N GLU A 172 8.76 7.06 -46.18
CA GLU A 172 8.19 6.65 -47.47
C GLU A 172 7.66 7.87 -48.23
#